data_64a7145ecd68b8cf8f243dca9ca3b401
#
_entry.id   64a7145ecd68b8cf8f243dca9ca3b401
#
_cell.length_a   1.000
_cell.length_b   1.000
_cell.length_c   1.000
_cell.angle_alpha   90.00
_cell.angle_beta   90.00
_cell.angle_gamma   90.00
#
_symmetry.space_group_name_H-M   'P 1'
#
loop_
_entity.id
_entity.type
_entity.pdbx_description
1 polymer ?
#
loop_
_entity_poly.entity_id
_entity_poly.type
_entity_poly.pdbx_seq_one_letter_code
_entity_poly.pdbx_strand_id
1 'polypeptide(L)'
;VIIEYKKDRSFSVIDQGFAYLSLMLNNKAEFLLEHNEQTKKHLNRDDVNWSQSRIIFISPFFTSHQIAAINFKNLPLELWQISYYNENLIEYEKIEPLESSENIETVTGGDKIIKEVVKNLKTYDLDSHLRRGSEKTL
;
A
#
# COMPACT_ATOMS: atom_id res chain seq x y z
N VAL A 1 1.61 -1.47 9.04
CA VAL A 1 1.99 -0.11 8.62
C VAL A 1 3.48 -0.08 8.34
N ILE A 2 3.88 0.52 7.24
CA ILE A 2 5.27 0.81 6.89
C ILE A 2 5.49 2.30 7.14
N ILE A 3 6.56 2.66 7.86
CA ILE A 3 6.93 4.05 8.11
C ILE A 3 8.29 4.30 7.47
N GLU A 4 8.34 5.27 6.57
CA GLU A 4 9.55 5.64 5.84
C GLU A 4 9.93 7.09 6.15
N TYR A 5 11.14 7.27 6.67
CA TYR A 5 11.70 8.59 6.94
C TYR A 5 12.59 9.06 5.81
N LYS A 6 12.43 10.32 5.40
CA LYS A 6 13.33 10.97 4.44
C LYS A 6 13.89 12.27 5.01
N LYS A 7 15.21 12.37 5.06
CA LYS A 7 15.91 13.56 5.51
C LYS A 7 16.01 14.62 4.40
N ASP A 8 16.19 14.17 3.17
CA ASP A 8 16.44 15.02 2.01
C ASP A 8 15.34 14.91 0.96
N ARG A 9 15.32 15.84 0.00
CA ARG A 9 14.40 15.80 -1.14
C ARG A 9 14.69 14.57 -2.00
N SER A 10 13.88 13.56 -1.88
CA SER A 10 13.96 12.37 -2.73
C SER A 10 12.75 12.32 -3.67
N PHE A 11 13.01 12.31 -4.97
CA PHE A 11 11.95 12.27 -5.98
C PHE A 11 11.25 10.89 -6.06
N SER A 12 11.92 9.81 -5.64
CA SER A 12 11.44 8.42 -5.80
C SER A 12 10.82 7.80 -4.54
N VAL A 13 10.46 8.61 -3.54
CA VAL A 13 9.96 8.11 -2.25
C VAL A 13 8.67 7.31 -2.40
N ILE A 14 7.73 7.80 -3.20
CA ILE A 14 6.42 7.17 -3.37
C ILE A 14 6.56 5.82 -4.05
N ASP A 15 7.40 5.73 -5.10
CA ASP A 15 7.64 4.48 -5.83
C ASP A 15 8.24 3.41 -4.91
N GLN A 16 9.22 3.79 -4.08
CA GLN A 16 9.83 2.90 -3.09
C GLN A 16 8.80 2.39 -2.08
N GLY A 17 7.94 3.28 -1.60
CA GLY A 17 6.89 2.89 -0.66
C GLY A 17 5.93 1.87 -1.23
N PHE A 18 5.45 2.07 -2.46
CA PHE A 18 4.59 1.08 -3.11
C PHE A 18 5.32 -0.26 -3.34
N ALA A 19 6.61 -0.24 -3.65
CA ALA A 19 7.41 -1.46 -3.74
C ALA A 19 7.46 -2.20 -2.40
N TYR A 20 7.68 -1.49 -1.28
CA TYR A 20 7.67 -2.09 0.07
C TYR A 20 6.28 -2.62 0.46
N LEU A 21 5.22 -1.88 0.14
CA LEU A 21 3.86 -2.34 0.41
C LEU A 21 3.54 -3.61 -0.38
N SER A 22 3.91 -3.64 -1.65
CA SER A 22 3.76 -4.82 -2.51
C SER A 22 4.54 -6.01 -1.96
N LEU A 23 5.81 -5.81 -1.57
CA LEU A 23 6.64 -6.85 -0.98
C LEU A 23 6.00 -7.42 0.29
N MET A 24 5.56 -6.56 1.20
CA MET A 24 4.90 -6.98 2.45
C MET A 24 3.61 -7.77 2.17
N LEU A 25 2.76 -7.28 1.26
CA LEU A 25 1.47 -7.92 0.96
C LEU A 25 1.62 -9.25 0.20
N ASN A 26 2.68 -9.40 -0.59
CA ASN A 26 2.97 -10.64 -1.30
C ASN A 26 3.67 -11.70 -0.42
N ASN A 27 4.32 -11.27 0.67
CA ASN A 27 5.08 -12.14 1.58
C ASN A 27 4.55 -12.08 3.02
N LYS A 28 3.23 -12.06 3.19
CA LYS A 28 2.56 -11.90 4.50
C LYS A 28 3.00 -12.92 5.54
N ALA A 29 3.23 -14.17 5.13
CA ALA A 29 3.61 -15.24 6.04
C ALA A 29 5.02 -15.02 6.60
N GLU A 30 5.97 -14.61 5.77
CA GLU A 30 7.34 -14.30 6.16
C GLU A 30 7.40 -13.07 7.07
N PHE A 31 6.64 -12.03 6.74
CA PHE A 31 6.55 -10.84 7.60
C PHE A 31 5.96 -11.16 8.98
N LEU A 32 4.98 -12.06 9.04
CA LEU A 32 4.38 -12.48 10.31
C LEU A 32 5.37 -13.32 11.13
N LEU A 33 6.09 -14.23 10.48
CA LEU A 33 7.11 -15.06 11.11
C LEU A 33 8.22 -14.18 11.71
N GLU A 34 8.80 -13.30 10.91
CA GLU A 34 9.83 -12.35 11.33
C GLU A 34 9.37 -11.48 12.51
N HIS A 35 8.14 -10.94 12.42
CA HIS A 35 7.55 -10.17 13.51
C HIS A 35 7.45 -10.97 14.80
N ASN A 36 7.01 -12.23 14.74
CA ASN A 36 6.88 -13.08 15.89
C ASN A 36 8.24 -13.41 16.51
N GLU A 37 9.24 -13.68 15.69
CA GLU A 37 10.61 -13.94 16.13
C GLU A 37 11.23 -12.74 16.85
N GLN A 38 11.11 -11.54 16.25
CA GLN A 38 11.69 -10.32 16.81
C GLN A 38 10.98 -9.84 18.08
N THR A 39 9.66 -9.94 18.10
CA THR A 39 8.86 -9.41 19.23
C THR A 39 8.54 -10.45 20.30
N LYS A 40 8.88 -11.73 20.06
CA LYS A 40 8.50 -12.87 20.91
C LYS A 40 6.98 -12.97 21.13
N LYS A 41 6.21 -12.48 20.17
CA LYS A 41 4.75 -12.60 20.13
C LYS A 41 4.35 -13.80 19.27
N HIS A 42 3.12 -14.24 19.41
CA HIS A 42 2.56 -15.35 18.64
C HIS A 42 1.28 -14.87 17.94
N LEU A 43 1.46 -13.97 16.95
CA LEU A 43 0.36 -13.56 16.09
C LEU A 43 0.08 -14.65 15.06
N ASN A 44 -1.19 -14.97 14.87
CA ASN A 44 -1.65 -15.82 13.80
C ASN A 44 -2.06 -14.97 12.58
N ARG A 45 -2.27 -15.64 11.46
CA ARG A 45 -2.66 -14.97 10.20
C ARG A 45 -3.93 -14.12 10.35
N ASP A 46 -4.89 -14.60 11.15
CA ASP A 46 -6.21 -13.98 11.35
C ASP A 46 -6.18 -12.82 12.35
N ASP A 47 -5.08 -12.71 13.13
CA ASP A 47 -4.89 -11.59 14.07
C ASP A 47 -4.47 -10.28 13.36
N VAL A 48 -4.11 -10.35 12.07
CA VAL A 48 -3.61 -9.22 11.30
C VAL A 48 -4.62 -8.77 10.25
N ASN A 49 -5.13 -7.56 10.39
CA ASN A 49 -5.98 -6.96 9.37
C ASN A 49 -5.14 -6.35 8.23
N TRP A 50 -4.87 -7.15 7.20
CA TRP A 50 -4.08 -6.75 6.04
C TRP A 50 -4.77 -5.69 5.16
N SER A 51 -6.10 -5.54 5.24
CA SER A 51 -6.83 -4.52 4.48
C SER A 51 -6.52 -3.10 4.97
N GLN A 52 -5.98 -2.97 6.18
CA GLN A 52 -5.53 -1.71 6.78
C GLN A 52 -4.05 -1.43 6.54
N SER A 53 -3.40 -2.20 5.65
CA SER A 53 -2.01 -1.96 5.30
C SER A 53 -1.84 -0.62 4.60
N ARG A 54 -0.87 0.17 5.07
CA ARG A 54 -0.59 1.51 4.55
C ARG A 54 0.87 1.88 4.75
N ILE A 55 1.29 2.91 4.01
CA ILE A 55 2.60 3.52 4.15
C ILE A 55 2.42 4.92 4.70
N ILE A 56 3.28 5.30 5.63
CA ILE A 56 3.38 6.64 6.17
C ILE A 56 4.78 7.16 5.80
N PHE A 57 4.82 8.22 5.01
CA PHE A 57 6.05 8.95 4.73
C PHE A 57 6.16 10.13 5.68
N ILE A 58 7.32 10.27 6.31
CA ILE A 58 7.63 11.39 7.19
C ILE A 58 8.84 12.13 6.60
N SER A 59 8.66 13.41 6.28
CA SER A 59 9.71 14.23 5.68
C SER A 59 9.56 15.70 6.09
N PRO A 60 10.66 16.46 6.19
CA PRO A 60 10.58 17.91 6.35
C PRO A 60 9.94 18.62 5.14
N PHE A 61 10.01 18.02 3.96
CA PHE A 61 9.53 18.61 2.71
C PHE A 61 8.95 17.56 1.79
N PHE A 62 7.83 17.91 1.16
CA PHE A 62 7.27 17.19 0.02
C PHE A 62 7.19 18.12 -1.19
N THR A 63 7.47 17.58 -2.36
CA THR A 63 7.32 18.32 -3.62
C THR A 63 5.84 18.42 -4.00
N SER A 64 5.50 19.42 -4.83
CA SER A 64 4.13 19.55 -5.35
C SER A 64 3.65 18.31 -6.10
N HIS A 65 4.54 17.59 -6.79
CA HIS A 65 4.23 16.33 -7.45
C HIS A 65 3.89 15.22 -6.47
N GLN A 66 4.62 15.13 -5.34
CA GLN A 66 4.33 14.15 -4.30
C GLN A 66 2.99 14.42 -3.62
N ILE A 67 2.69 15.68 -3.33
CA ILE A 67 1.41 16.11 -2.79
C ILE A 67 0.28 15.83 -3.79
N ALA A 68 0.49 16.12 -5.08
CA ALA A 68 -0.50 15.83 -6.11
C ALA A 68 -0.75 14.32 -6.29
N ALA A 69 0.29 13.49 -6.13
CA ALA A 69 0.17 12.04 -6.27
C ALA A 69 -0.72 11.39 -5.21
N ILE A 70 -0.87 12.01 -4.02
CA ILE A 70 -1.76 11.51 -2.97
C ILE A 70 -3.16 12.11 -3.01
N ASN A 71 -3.46 12.93 -4.02
CA ASN A 71 -4.74 13.63 -4.11
C ASN A 71 -5.91 12.72 -4.52
N PHE A 72 -5.98 11.56 -3.89
CA PHE A 72 -7.08 10.61 -3.94
C PHE A 72 -7.47 10.20 -2.52
N LYS A 73 -8.76 10.09 -2.27
CA LYS A 73 -9.26 9.54 -1.01
C LYS A 73 -9.03 8.03 -0.97
N ASN A 74 -8.79 7.52 0.22
CA ASN A 74 -8.60 6.08 0.50
C ASN A 74 -7.36 5.44 -0.16
N LEU A 75 -6.36 6.23 -0.53
CA LEU A 75 -5.05 5.66 -0.85
C LEU A 75 -4.41 5.05 0.41
N PRO A 76 -3.76 3.89 0.27
CA PRO A 76 -3.02 3.27 1.38
C PRO A 76 -1.67 3.97 1.63
N LEU A 77 -1.67 5.30 1.57
CA LEU A 77 -0.48 6.13 1.65
C LEU A 77 -0.82 7.46 2.34
N GLU A 78 0.04 7.85 3.30
CA GLU A 78 -0.08 9.11 4.02
C GLU A 78 1.25 9.88 3.95
N LEU A 79 1.16 11.20 3.81
CA LEU A 79 2.31 12.10 3.93
C LEU A 79 2.20 12.89 5.22
N TRP A 80 3.26 12.88 5.99
CA TRP A 80 3.36 13.62 7.24
C TRP A 80 4.58 14.55 7.18
N GLN A 81 4.34 15.84 7.23
CA GLN A 81 5.40 16.83 7.30
C GLN A 81 5.89 16.98 8.74
N ILE A 82 7.21 16.99 8.93
CA ILE A 82 7.82 17.20 10.23
C ILE A 82 8.47 18.58 10.27
N SER A 83 8.18 19.35 11.31
CA SER A 83 8.76 20.68 11.56
C SER A 83 9.42 20.73 12.93
N TYR A 84 10.57 21.35 13.00
CA TYR A 84 11.29 21.57 14.24
C TYR A 84 11.11 23.01 14.73
N TYR A 85 10.60 23.17 15.94
CA TYR A 85 10.46 24.44 16.64
C TYR A 85 11.29 24.40 17.90
N ASN A 86 12.50 24.91 17.88
CA ASN A 86 13.47 24.84 18.97
C ASN A 86 13.92 23.41 19.31
N GLU A 87 14.82 23.28 20.29
CA GLU A 87 15.47 22.00 20.63
C GLU A 87 14.52 20.92 21.18
N ASN A 88 13.30 21.29 21.59
CA ASN A 88 12.41 20.40 22.30
C ASN A 88 11.00 20.26 21.71
N LEU A 89 10.68 20.93 20.59
CA LEU A 89 9.35 20.88 19.99
C LEU A 89 9.43 20.38 18.56
N ILE A 90 8.73 19.28 18.33
CA ILE A 90 8.58 18.67 17.00
C ILE A 90 7.08 18.62 16.68
N GLU A 91 6.70 19.12 15.52
CA GLU A 91 5.36 19.05 14.98
C GLU A 91 5.31 18.04 13.86
N TYR A 92 4.22 17.27 13.82
CA TYR A 92 3.87 16.37 12.73
C TYR A 92 2.52 16.83 12.16
N GLU A 93 2.51 17.23 10.91
CA GLU A 93 1.33 17.65 10.18
C GLU A 93 1.01 16.67 9.07
N LYS A 94 -0.19 16.10 9.08
CA LYS A 94 -0.66 15.25 8.00
C LYS A 94 -1.10 16.09 6.82
N ILE A 95 -0.59 15.76 5.63
CA ILE A 95 -1.04 16.39 4.38
C ILE A 95 -2.29 15.63 3.92
N GLU A 96 -3.44 16.30 4.00
CA GLU A 96 -4.70 15.71 3.57
C GLU A 96 -4.94 15.93 2.07
N PRO A 97 -5.58 14.96 1.37
CA PRO A 97 -6.09 15.17 0.02
C PRO A 97 -7.09 16.34 -0.02
N LEU A 98 -7.23 16.98 -1.15
CA LEU A 98 -8.26 18.02 -1.34
C LEU A 98 -9.66 17.43 -1.09
N GLU A 99 -10.58 18.24 -0.54
CA GLU A 99 -11.96 17.79 -0.28
C GLU A 99 -12.69 17.34 -1.55
N SER A 100 -12.35 17.94 -2.69
CA SER A 100 -12.86 17.58 -4.03
C SER A 100 -12.21 16.35 -4.64
N SER A 101 -11.24 15.72 -3.95
CA SER A 101 -10.53 14.57 -4.51
C SER A 101 -11.44 13.36 -4.71
N GLU A 102 -11.23 12.69 -5.83
CA GLU A 102 -11.91 11.44 -6.14
C GLU A 102 -11.49 10.32 -5.16
N ASN A 103 -12.42 9.44 -4.88
CA ASN A 103 -12.12 8.25 -4.09
C ASN A 103 -11.53 7.17 -5.01
N ILE A 104 -10.35 6.66 -4.69
CA ILE A 104 -9.69 5.62 -5.49
C ILE A 104 -10.56 4.36 -5.65
N GLU A 105 -11.34 4.02 -4.62
CA GLU A 105 -12.25 2.86 -4.66
C GLU A 105 -13.39 3.09 -5.67
N THR A 106 -13.85 4.33 -5.84
CA THR A 106 -14.87 4.68 -6.82
C THR A 106 -14.32 4.58 -8.23
N VAL A 107 -13.10 5.08 -8.44
CA VAL A 107 -12.42 5.03 -9.73
C VAL A 107 -12.14 3.57 -10.15
N THR A 108 -11.66 2.74 -9.23
CA THR A 108 -11.33 1.34 -9.49
C THR A 108 -12.55 0.42 -9.45
N GLY A 109 -13.60 0.77 -8.72
CA GLY A 109 -14.79 -0.06 -8.52
C GLY A 109 -15.98 0.26 -9.42
N GLY A 110 -15.96 1.43 -10.09
CA GLY A 110 -17.09 1.93 -10.90
C GLY A 110 -17.16 1.35 -12.30
N ASP A 111 -16.05 0.85 -12.82
CA ASP A 111 -16.01 0.33 -14.17
C ASP A 111 -16.53 -1.12 -14.22
N LYS A 112 -17.67 -1.32 -14.89
CA LYS A 112 -18.27 -2.65 -15.11
C LYS A 112 -17.25 -3.61 -15.76
N ILE A 113 -16.37 -3.06 -16.62
CA ILE A 113 -15.35 -3.83 -17.33
C ILE A 113 -14.32 -4.39 -16.34
N ILE A 114 -13.88 -3.61 -15.37
CA ILE A 114 -12.92 -4.07 -14.34
C ILE A 114 -13.57 -5.13 -13.45
N LYS A 115 -14.85 -4.94 -13.07
CA LYS A 115 -15.59 -5.96 -12.31
C LYS A 115 -15.77 -7.28 -13.09
N GLU A 116 -16.01 -7.21 -14.38
CA GLU A 116 -16.10 -8.38 -15.26
C GLU A 116 -14.73 -9.06 -15.44
N VAL A 117 -13.66 -8.29 -15.64
CA VAL A 117 -12.30 -8.80 -15.74
C VAL A 117 -11.86 -9.46 -14.42
N VAL A 118 -12.13 -8.83 -13.27
CA VAL A 118 -11.82 -9.42 -11.95
C VAL A 118 -12.65 -10.65 -11.68
N LYS A 119 -13.91 -10.68 -12.10
CA LYS A 119 -14.79 -11.86 -12.00
C LYS A 119 -14.28 -12.99 -12.88
N ASN A 120 -13.85 -12.67 -14.09
CA ASN A 120 -13.26 -13.64 -15.01
C ASN A 120 -11.89 -14.16 -14.56
N LEU A 121 -11.07 -13.32 -13.92
CA LEU A 121 -9.79 -13.74 -13.32
C LEU A 121 -9.98 -14.66 -12.10
N LYS A 122 -11.07 -14.49 -11.34
CA LYS A 122 -11.39 -15.39 -10.21
C LYS A 122 -11.89 -16.77 -10.63
N THR A 123 -12.25 -16.96 -11.89
CA THR A 123 -12.68 -18.26 -12.44
C THR A 123 -11.56 -19.06 -13.10
N TYR A 124 -10.31 -18.55 -13.09
CA TYR A 124 -9.14 -19.34 -13.48
C TYR A 124 -8.69 -20.22 -12.31
N ASP A 125 -9.39 -21.30 -12.12
CA ASP A 125 -8.99 -22.38 -11.22
C ASP A 125 -7.89 -23.23 -11.86
N LEU A 126 -7.03 -23.80 -11.00
CA LEU A 126 -5.92 -24.68 -11.39
C LEU A 126 -6.41 -25.84 -12.28
N ASP A 127 -7.60 -26.39 -11.99
CA ASP A 127 -8.24 -27.45 -12.77
C ASP A 127 -8.59 -27.03 -14.20
N SER A 128 -8.98 -25.78 -14.42
CA SER A 128 -9.25 -25.26 -15.76
C SER A 128 -7.95 -25.10 -16.61
N HIS A 129 -6.83 -24.82 -15.96
CA HIS A 129 -5.51 -24.75 -16.61
C HIS A 129 -5.00 -26.15 -16.98
N LEU A 130 -5.17 -27.12 -16.10
CA LEU A 130 -4.77 -28.50 -16.33
C LEU A 130 -5.56 -29.16 -17.46
N ARG A 131 -6.88 -28.88 -17.56
CA ARG A 131 -7.72 -29.38 -18.68
C ARG A 131 -7.32 -28.80 -20.03
N ARG A 132 -6.94 -27.50 -20.11
CA ARG A 132 -6.46 -26.88 -21.36
C ARG A 132 -5.08 -27.37 -21.78
N GLY A 133 -4.24 -27.79 -20.84
CA GLY A 133 -2.93 -28.38 -21.14
C GLY A 133 -3.02 -29.79 -21.73
N SER A 134 -4.02 -30.57 -21.34
CA SER A 134 -4.20 -31.94 -21.84
C SER A 134 -4.81 -32.05 -23.24
N GLU A 135 -5.51 -31.01 -23.74
CA GLU A 135 -6.08 -31.01 -25.10
C GLU A 135 -5.07 -30.60 -26.19
N LYS A 136 -3.88 -30.10 -25.86
CA LYS A 136 -2.84 -29.70 -26.81
C LYS A 136 -1.70 -30.70 -26.96
N THR A 137 -1.78 -31.86 -26.34
CA THR A 137 -0.69 -32.87 -26.33
C THR A 137 -1.14 -34.22 -26.94
N LEU A 138 -2.13 -34.19 -27.79
CA LEU A 138 -2.50 -35.34 -28.67
C LEU A 138 -2.38 -34.96 -30.15
#